data_1903559b113e71ae5d27662f259a906e
#
_entry.id   1903559b113e71ae5d27662f259a906e
#
_cell.length_a   1.000
_cell.length_b   1.000
_cell.length_c   1.000
_cell.angle_alpha   90.00
_cell.angle_beta   90.00
_cell.angle_gamma   90.00
#
_symmetry.space_group_name_H-M   'P 1'
#
loop_
_entity.id
_entity.type
_entity.pdbx_description
1 polymer ?
#
loop_
_entity_poly.entity_id
_entity_poly.type
_entity_poly.pdbx_seq_one_letter_code
_entity_poly.pdbx_strand_id
1 'polypeptide(L)'
;ICNSLGVTDPMYGGDTKVNWDYVNYEMLQVLPWVVGIVGVWFLISYLFNTSMIRHATGARPLERRENPRVYNIVENLTMACGMPMPKVNVIDDPMLNAFASGIDEKTYTVTVTTGICQRLTDAELAGVIGHELTHIRNRDTRLLIISIIFVGIMSTVMSLAIRLLWNNIMFGGTRRRSDDEREGNGAAGIVLLLVAIVLSAIGYFFTLLTRFAISRKREYMADAGGAELCGDPLALASALRKISAHPGLGQVEREDVAQLFI
;
A
#
# COMPACT_ATOMS: atom_id res chain seq x y z
N ILE A 1 -26.20 3.15 -39.94
CA ILE A 1 -25.84 3.78 -38.64
C ILE A 1 -25.06 2.79 -37.79
N CYS A 2 -25.37 1.47 -37.79
CA CYS A 2 -24.56 0.45 -37.10
C CYS A 2 -23.08 0.40 -37.53
N ASN A 3 -22.77 0.75 -38.77
CA ASN A 3 -21.40 0.86 -39.28
C ASN A 3 -20.56 2.00 -38.68
N SER A 4 -21.18 2.97 -38.04
CA SER A 4 -20.47 4.14 -37.48
C SER A 4 -19.88 3.88 -36.10
N LEU A 5 -20.34 2.85 -35.38
CA LEU A 5 -19.85 2.50 -34.04
C LEU A 5 -18.87 1.34 -34.03
N GLY A 6 -18.61 0.70 -35.17
CA GLY A 6 -17.49 -0.21 -35.38
C GLY A 6 -17.46 -1.51 -34.55
N VAL A 7 -18.51 -1.83 -33.80
CA VAL A 7 -18.50 -2.96 -32.86
C VAL A 7 -18.93 -4.27 -33.48
N THR A 8 -19.81 -4.22 -34.51
CA THR A 8 -20.29 -5.40 -35.23
C THR A 8 -20.20 -5.18 -36.72
N ASP A 9 -19.80 -6.23 -37.50
CA ASP A 9 -19.83 -6.20 -38.95
C ASP A 9 -21.14 -6.81 -39.46
N PRO A 10 -22.05 -6.01 -40.05
CA PRO A 10 -23.35 -6.49 -40.53
C PRO A 10 -23.31 -7.37 -41.76
N MET A 11 -22.14 -7.57 -42.41
CA MET A 11 -22.00 -8.33 -43.62
C MET A 11 -21.97 -9.85 -43.42
N TYR A 12 -21.81 -10.34 -42.18
CA TYR A 12 -21.80 -11.76 -41.87
C TYR A 12 -23.02 -12.12 -41.03
N GLY A 13 -24.05 -12.59 -41.70
CA GLY A 13 -25.35 -12.96 -41.18
C GLY A 13 -25.38 -13.56 -39.79
N GLY A 14 -25.82 -12.77 -38.84
CA GLY A 14 -26.25 -13.23 -37.50
C GLY A 14 -25.22 -13.46 -36.43
N ASP A 15 -23.93 -13.54 -36.72
CA ASP A 15 -22.87 -13.63 -35.69
C ASP A 15 -22.37 -12.24 -35.33
N THR A 16 -22.63 -11.84 -34.10
CA THR A 16 -22.07 -10.62 -33.49
C THR A 16 -20.56 -10.77 -33.29
N LYS A 17 -19.78 -10.52 -34.34
CA LYS A 17 -18.33 -10.48 -34.21
C LYS A 17 -17.90 -9.11 -33.67
N VAL A 18 -17.13 -9.13 -32.59
CA VAL A 18 -16.51 -7.92 -32.02
C VAL A 18 -15.53 -7.34 -33.04
N ASN A 19 -15.69 -6.08 -33.39
CA ASN A 19 -14.73 -5.35 -34.23
C ASN A 19 -13.50 -4.99 -33.38
N TRP A 20 -12.49 -5.84 -33.42
CA TRP A 20 -11.25 -5.66 -32.65
C TRP A 20 -10.45 -4.43 -33.06
N ASP A 21 -10.54 -4.00 -34.33
CA ASP A 21 -9.85 -2.79 -34.79
C ASP A 21 -10.42 -1.54 -34.12
N TYR A 22 -11.74 -1.46 -33.97
CA TYR A 22 -12.38 -0.39 -33.24
C TYR A 22 -12.06 -0.42 -31.74
N VAL A 23 -12.11 -1.60 -31.12
CA VAL A 23 -11.75 -1.78 -29.71
C VAL A 23 -10.29 -1.37 -29.45
N ASN A 24 -9.39 -1.78 -30.34
CA ASN A 24 -7.97 -1.40 -30.24
C ASN A 24 -7.77 0.10 -30.43
N TYR A 25 -8.49 0.73 -31.37
CA TYR A 25 -8.41 2.17 -31.56
C TYR A 25 -8.87 2.93 -30.32
N GLU A 26 -10.02 2.58 -29.75
CA GLU A 26 -10.53 3.20 -28.50
C GLU A 26 -9.58 2.93 -27.31
N MET A 27 -9.06 1.72 -27.19
CA MET A 27 -8.07 1.41 -26.15
C MET A 27 -6.82 2.27 -26.27
N LEU A 28 -6.29 2.47 -27.47
CA LEU A 28 -5.11 3.31 -27.72
C LEU A 28 -5.38 4.79 -27.40
N GLN A 29 -6.62 5.25 -27.53
CA GLN A 29 -7.02 6.60 -27.15
C GLN A 29 -7.12 6.78 -25.64
N VAL A 30 -7.67 5.79 -24.92
CA VAL A 30 -7.95 5.87 -23.47
C VAL A 30 -6.72 5.48 -22.64
N LEU A 31 -5.94 4.48 -23.07
CA LEU A 31 -4.82 3.94 -22.32
C LEU A 31 -3.78 4.98 -21.89
N PRO A 32 -3.34 5.93 -22.76
CA PRO A 32 -2.38 6.96 -22.35
C PRO A 32 -2.89 7.85 -21.20
N TRP A 33 -4.19 8.17 -21.22
CA TRP A 33 -4.80 8.96 -20.16
C TRP A 33 -4.86 8.20 -18.84
N VAL A 34 -5.24 6.92 -18.88
CA VAL A 34 -5.27 6.06 -17.69
C VAL A 34 -3.86 5.93 -17.10
N VAL A 35 -2.86 5.63 -17.94
CA VAL A 35 -1.46 5.51 -17.51
C VAL A 35 -0.97 6.85 -16.95
N GLY A 36 -1.30 7.98 -17.58
CA GLY A 36 -0.94 9.30 -17.11
C GLY A 36 -1.53 9.62 -15.74
N ILE A 37 -2.83 9.40 -15.55
CA ILE A 37 -3.53 9.66 -14.27
C ILE A 37 -2.98 8.75 -13.16
N VAL A 38 -2.82 7.45 -13.44
CA VAL A 38 -2.26 6.49 -12.47
C VAL A 38 -0.81 6.85 -12.14
N GLY A 39 -0.02 7.24 -13.13
CA GLY A 39 1.37 7.66 -12.95
C GLY A 39 1.50 8.91 -12.08
N VAL A 40 0.67 9.92 -12.31
CA VAL A 40 0.61 11.15 -11.50
C VAL A 40 0.17 10.80 -10.07
N TRP A 41 -0.85 9.98 -9.90
CA TRP A 41 -1.30 9.55 -8.57
C TRP A 41 -0.21 8.76 -7.84
N PHE A 42 0.46 7.84 -8.53
CA PHE A 42 1.60 7.11 -7.97
C PHE A 42 2.70 8.07 -7.51
N LEU A 43 3.05 9.05 -8.34
CA LEU A 43 4.07 10.04 -8.00
C LEU A 43 3.69 10.85 -6.76
N ILE A 44 2.45 11.33 -6.68
CA ILE A 44 1.94 12.03 -5.50
C ILE A 44 2.02 11.13 -4.26
N SER A 45 1.52 9.90 -4.34
CA SER A 45 1.56 8.95 -3.24
C SER A 45 2.99 8.60 -2.82
N TYR A 46 3.90 8.46 -3.78
CA TYR A 46 5.32 8.23 -3.54
C TYR A 46 5.98 9.40 -2.79
N LEU A 47 5.74 10.63 -3.24
CA LEU A 47 6.33 11.84 -2.63
C LEU A 47 5.75 12.12 -1.23
N PHE A 48 4.49 11.81 -1.00
CA PHE A 48 3.79 12.10 0.24
C PHE A 48 3.58 10.88 1.15
N ASN A 49 4.23 9.72 0.85
CA ASN A 49 4.02 8.47 1.58
C ASN A 49 4.14 8.63 3.11
N THR A 50 5.19 9.27 3.59
CA THR A 50 5.43 9.48 5.03
C THR A 50 4.32 10.32 5.69
N SER A 51 3.83 11.35 4.99
CA SER A 51 2.72 12.17 5.48
C SER A 51 1.42 11.38 5.52
N MET A 52 1.16 10.57 4.49
CA MET A 52 -0.02 9.71 4.42
C MET A 52 -0.03 8.66 5.55
N ILE A 53 1.09 7.98 5.78
CA ILE A 53 1.24 7.01 6.88
C ILE A 53 1.04 7.71 8.22
N ARG A 54 1.67 8.85 8.42
CA ARG A 54 1.54 9.64 9.66
C ARG A 54 0.07 10.04 9.95
N HIS A 55 -0.65 10.51 8.93
CA HIS A 55 -2.07 10.86 9.09
C HIS A 55 -2.94 9.62 9.33
N ALA A 56 -2.67 8.51 8.64
CA ALA A 56 -3.44 7.28 8.78
C ALA A 56 -3.25 6.60 10.14
N THR A 57 -2.06 6.75 10.75
CA THR A 57 -1.71 6.14 12.05
C THR A 57 -1.86 7.07 13.23
N GLY A 58 -2.14 8.36 13.00
CA GLY A 58 -2.15 9.37 14.06
C GLY A 58 -0.76 9.66 14.67
N ALA A 59 0.30 9.22 13.99
CA ALA A 59 1.66 9.41 14.46
C ALA A 59 2.07 10.88 14.45
N ARG A 60 2.74 11.32 15.52
CA ARG A 60 3.34 12.66 15.61
C ARG A 60 4.86 12.57 15.73
N PRO A 61 5.60 13.58 15.25
CA PRO A 61 7.04 13.63 15.47
C PRO A 61 7.36 13.60 16.97
N LEU A 62 8.37 12.82 17.35
CA LEU A 62 8.89 12.76 18.70
C LEU A 62 10.16 13.61 18.77
N GLU A 63 10.14 14.65 19.61
CA GLU A 63 11.32 15.45 19.87
C GLU A 63 12.20 14.79 20.93
N ARG A 64 13.52 15.00 20.82
CA ARG A 64 14.49 14.49 21.82
C ARG A 64 14.15 14.94 23.25
N ARG A 65 13.56 16.12 23.40
CA ARG A 65 13.17 16.69 24.71
C ARG A 65 12.03 15.95 25.36
N GLU A 66 11.10 15.40 24.57
CA GLU A 66 9.92 14.67 25.06
C GLU A 66 10.27 13.28 25.57
N ASN A 67 11.11 12.55 24.84
CA ASN A 67 11.56 11.23 25.23
C ASN A 67 13.03 11.01 24.82
N PRO A 68 14.00 11.49 25.64
CA PRO A 68 15.43 11.31 25.37
C PRO A 68 15.83 9.85 25.29
N ARG A 69 15.13 8.98 26.03
CA ARG A 69 15.41 7.54 26.08
C ARG A 69 15.25 6.88 24.70
N VAL A 70 14.07 7.01 24.10
CA VAL A 70 13.79 6.43 22.77
C VAL A 70 14.72 7.03 21.72
N TYR A 71 14.87 8.35 21.76
CA TYR A 71 15.69 9.08 20.79
C TYR A 71 17.15 8.63 20.82
N ASN A 72 17.73 8.49 22.01
CA ASN A 72 19.12 8.04 22.20
C ASN A 72 19.31 6.58 21.78
N ILE A 73 18.33 5.70 22.01
CA ILE A 73 18.40 4.31 21.55
C ILE A 73 18.46 4.28 20.01
N VAL A 74 17.58 4.99 19.31
CA VAL A 74 17.58 5.06 17.84
C VAL A 74 18.92 5.62 17.34
N GLU A 75 19.38 6.73 17.93
CA GLU A 75 20.65 7.39 17.55
C GLU A 75 21.86 6.44 17.72
N ASN A 76 21.96 5.77 18.85
CA ASN A 76 23.05 4.84 19.13
C ASN A 76 23.07 3.66 18.15
N LEU A 77 21.91 3.05 17.89
CA LEU A 77 21.79 1.93 16.97
C LEU A 77 22.10 2.34 15.52
N THR A 78 21.63 3.52 15.10
CA THR A 78 21.93 4.02 13.74
C THR A 78 23.40 4.38 13.55
N MET A 79 24.04 4.94 14.57
CA MET A 79 25.49 5.15 14.56
C MET A 79 26.26 3.84 14.49
N ALA A 80 25.84 2.81 15.26
CA ALA A 80 26.50 1.50 15.26
C ALA A 80 26.45 0.80 13.89
N CYS A 81 25.37 0.98 13.12
CA CYS A 81 25.25 0.39 11.79
C CYS A 81 25.59 1.32 10.62
N GLY A 82 26.08 2.53 10.91
CA GLY A 82 26.49 3.50 9.88
C GLY A 82 25.32 4.02 9.02
N MET A 83 24.11 4.02 9.57
CA MET A 83 22.93 4.53 8.89
C MET A 83 22.66 5.99 9.25
N PRO A 84 22.10 6.79 8.30
CA PRO A 84 21.56 8.10 8.65
C PRO A 84 20.41 7.93 9.64
N MET A 85 20.34 8.82 10.63
CA MET A 85 19.30 8.76 11.65
C MET A 85 17.91 8.96 11.02
N PRO A 86 16.98 8.01 11.16
CA PRO A 86 15.60 8.17 10.69
C PRO A 86 14.86 9.18 11.57
N LYS A 87 13.76 9.69 11.06
CA LYS A 87 12.82 10.49 11.87
C LYS A 87 12.18 9.56 12.91
N VAL A 88 12.03 10.06 14.13
CA VAL A 88 11.37 9.30 15.19
C VAL A 88 9.97 9.86 15.40
N ASN A 89 8.97 9.00 15.36
CA ASN A 89 7.58 9.35 15.62
C ASN A 89 7.04 8.56 16.81
N VAL A 90 5.98 9.09 17.42
CA VAL A 90 5.23 8.42 18.48
C VAL A 90 3.74 8.42 18.15
N ILE A 91 3.08 7.33 18.53
CA ILE A 91 1.62 7.20 18.52
C ILE A 91 1.18 7.09 19.99
N ASP A 92 0.19 7.90 20.37
CA ASP A 92 -0.39 7.86 21.70
C ASP A 92 -1.38 6.68 21.80
N ASP A 93 -0.83 5.47 21.92
CA ASP A 93 -1.57 4.21 21.99
C ASP A 93 -0.95 3.35 23.11
N PRO A 94 -1.77 2.78 24.02
CA PRO A 94 -1.28 1.91 25.10
C PRO A 94 -0.78 0.53 24.62
N MET A 95 -0.99 0.21 23.35
CA MET A 95 -0.56 -1.06 22.76
C MET A 95 0.93 -1.12 22.57
N LEU A 96 1.46 -2.35 22.55
CA LEU A 96 2.88 -2.63 22.33
C LEU A 96 3.15 -2.75 20.84
N ASN A 97 3.54 -1.65 20.19
CA ASN A 97 3.84 -1.68 18.78
C ASN A 97 4.95 -0.72 18.37
N ALA A 98 5.70 -1.12 17.36
CA ALA A 98 6.66 -0.28 16.66
C ALA A 98 6.68 -0.67 15.19
N PHE A 99 7.01 0.26 14.30
CA PHE A 99 7.21 -0.05 12.90
C PHE A 99 8.15 0.95 12.22
N ALA A 100 8.84 0.46 11.20
CA ALA A 100 9.62 1.29 10.32
C ALA A 100 8.83 1.66 9.05
N SER A 101 9.06 2.86 8.53
CA SER A 101 8.47 3.32 7.27
C SER A 101 9.44 4.21 6.51
N GLY A 102 9.09 4.51 5.26
CA GLY A 102 9.89 5.35 4.37
C GLY A 102 10.49 4.56 3.21
N ILE A 103 10.77 5.27 2.11
CA ILE A 103 11.23 4.71 0.84
C ILE A 103 12.72 5.00 0.62
N ASP A 104 13.21 6.11 1.15
CA ASP A 104 14.58 6.59 1.01
C ASP A 104 15.11 7.19 2.32
N GLU A 105 16.40 7.52 2.35
CA GLU A 105 17.08 8.06 3.53
C GLU A 105 16.44 9.34 4.09
N LYS A 106 15.80 10.15 3.25
CA LYS A 106 15.13 11.39 3.68
C LYS A 106 13.76 11.15 4.31
N THR A 107 13.18 10.01 3.99
CA THR A 107 11.81 9.62 4.39
C THR A 107 11.79 8.52 5.44
N TYR A 108 12.91 7.86 5.73
CA TYR A 108 12.96 6.83 6.75
C TYR A 108 12.48 7.34 8.11
N THR A 109 11.61 6.57 8.72
CA THR A 109 10.93 6.90 9.97
C THR A 109 10.82 5.63 10.82
N VAL A 110 11.12 5.74 12.09
CA VAL A 110 10.80 4.72 13.11
C VAL A 110 9.68 5.28 13.97
N THR A 111 8.59 4.56 14.07
CA THR A 111 7.42 4.94 14.85
C THR A 111 7.23 3.96 15.98
N VAL A 112 7.02 4.47 17.21
CA VAL A 112 6.79 3.67 18.41
C VAL A 112 5.51 4.12 19.08
N THR A 113 4.82 3.23 19.78
CA THR A 113 3.67 3.58 20.61
C THR A 113 4.10 4.00 22.01
N THR A 114 3.28 4.78 22.69
CA THR A 114 3.51 5.10 24.11
C THR A 114 3.50 3.85 24.98
N GLY A 115 2.69 2.86 24.63
CA GLY A 115 2.63 1.57 25.34
C GLY A 115 3.95 0.80 25.32
N ILE A 116 4.62 0.70 24.15
CA ILE A 116 5.91 0.00 24.03
C ILE A 116 7.00 0.74 24.81
N CYS A 117 6.99 2.07 24.76
CA CYS A 117 7.95 2.89 25.50
C CYS A 117 7.84 2.72 27.02
N GLN A 118 6.63 2.47 27.55
CA GLN A 118 6.37 2.33 28.98
C GLN A 118 6.64 0.92 29.51
N ARG A 119 6.38 -0.12 28.70
CA ARG A 119 6.40 -1.51 29.16
C ARG A 119 7.69 -2.25 28.87
N LEU A 120 8.47 -1.81 27.90
CA LEU A 120 9.75 -2.44 27.58
C LEU A 120 10.91 -1.79 28.34
N THR A 121 11.88 -2.60 28.74
CA THR A 121 13.17 -2.11 29.25
C THR A 121 13.98 -1.49 28.11
N ASP A 122 15.09 -0.81 28.42
CA ASP A 122 15.95 -0.19 27.39
C ASP A 122 16.52 -1.23 26.44
N ALA A 123 16.96 -2.38 26.96
CA ALA A 123 17.51 -3.48 26.17
C ALA A 123 16.44 -4.09 25.24
N GLU A 124 15.23 -4.33 25.77
CA GLU A 124 14.11 -4.85 24.97
C GLU A 124 13.68 -3.86 23.87
N LEU A 125 13.59 -2.59 24.20
CA LEU A 125 13.25 -1.53 23.24
C LEU A 125 14.34 -1.37 22.17
N ALA A 126 15.62 -1.47 22.55
CA ALA A 126 16.73 -1.48 21.61
C ALA A 126 16.65 -2.68 20.66
N GLY A 127 16.26 -3.85 21.16
CA GLY A 127 16.02 -5.05 20.33
C GLY A 127 14.97 -4.80 19.28
N VAL A 128 13.79 -4.27 19.66
CA VAL A 128 12.69 -3.96 18.72
C VAL A 128 13.10 -2.89 17.72
N ILE A 129 13.70 -1.79 18.17
CA ILE A 129 14.17 -0.73 17.28
C ILE A 129 15.26 -1.26 16.33
N GLY A 130 16.16 -2.14 16.79
CA GLY A 130 17.17 -2.80 15.96
C GLY A 130 16.54 -3.69 14.87
N HIS A 131 15.49 -4.41 15.20
CA HIS A 131 14.68 -5.17 14.24
C HIS A 131 14.10 -4.25 13.15
N GLU A 132 13.47 -3.15 13.54
CA GLU A 132 12.91 -2.15 12.63
C GLU A 132 13.98 -1.48 11.74
N LEU A 133 15.13 -1.14 12.31
CA LEU A 133 16.25 -0.58 11.56
C LEU A 133 16.81 -1.59 10.53
N THR A 134 16.74 -2.88 10.85
CA THR A 134 17.17 -3.93 9.92
C THR A 134 16.24 -3.99 8.69
N HIS A 135 14.93 -3.82 8.86
CA HIS A 135 13.99 -3.69 7.74
C HIS A 135 14.31 -2.48 6.85
N ILE A 136 14.68 -1.34 7.44
CA ILE A 136 15.14 -0.17 6.68
C ILE A 136 16.41 -0.50 5.90
N ARG A 137 17.42 -1.07 6.57
CA ARG A 137 18.70 -1.45 5.97
C ARG A 137 18.55 -2.41 4.80
N ASN A 138 17.64 -3.37 4.92
CA ASN A 138 17.35 -4.37 3.90
C ASN A 138 16.39 -3.83 2.80
N ARG A 139 15.90 -2.58 2.91
CA ARG A 139 14.93 -1.96 2.01
C ARG A 139 13.56 -2.66 1.97
N ASP A 140 13.22 -3.40 3.00
CA ASP A 140 11.95 -4.11 3.11
C ASP A 140 10.79 -3.13 3.20
N THR A 141 10.95 -2.07 3.99
CA THR A 141 9.98 -0.97 4.13
C THR A 141 9.67 -0.31 2.79
N ARG A 142 10.67 -0.12 1.93
CA ARG A 142 10.49 0.45 0.60
C ARG A 142 9.58 -0.42 -0.27
N LEU A 143 9.84 -1.73 -0.31
CA LEU A 143 9.03 -2.67 -1.10
C LEU A 143 7.60 -2.72 -0.59
N LEU A 144 7.42 -2.79 0.74
CA LEU A 144 6.11 -2.82 1.38
C LEU A 144 5.29 -1.56 1.05
N ILE A 145 5.86 -0.37 1.23
CA ILE A 145 5.17 0.90 0.99
C ILE A 145 4.79 1.05 -0.49
N ILE A 146 5.71 0.74 -1.42
CA ILE A 146 5.41 0.78 -2.85
C ILE A 146 4.25 -0.17 -3.17
N SER A 147 4.25 -1.38 -2.62
CA SER A 147 3.17 -2.35 -2.82
C SER A 147 1.83 -1.85 -2.28
N ILE A 148 1.79 -1.26 -1.07
CA ILE A 148 0.59 -0.69 -0.47
C ILE A 148 0.04 0.45 -1.33
N ILE A 149 0.90 1.35 -1.84
CA ILE A 149 0.47 2.44 -2.72
C ILE A 149 -0.20 1.88 -3.98
N PHE A 150 0.39 0.88 -4.62
CA PHE A 150 -0.20 0.27 -5.81
C PHE A 150 -1.51 -0.44 -5.53
N VAL A 151 -1.59 -1.22 -4.45
CA VAL A 151 -2.84 -1.89 -4.04
C VAL A 151 -3.94 -0.85 -3.78
N GLY A 152 -3.63 0.25 -3.09
CA GLY A 152 -4.57 1.33 -2.83
C GLY A 152 -5.08 2.01 -4.11
N ILE A 153 -4.18 2.30 -5.06
CA ILE A 153 -4.54 2.85 -6.37
C ILE A 153 -5.46 1.88 -7.12
N MET A 154 -5.08 0.60 -7.21
CA MET A 154 -5.87 -0.42 -7.92
C MET A 154 -7.24 -0.62 -7.29
N SER A 155 -7.33 -0.66 -5.96
CA SER A 155 -8.59 -0.75 -5.22
C SER A 155 -9.52 0.42 -5.54
N THR A 156 -9.00 1.64 -5.58
CA THR A 156 -9.78 2.84 -5.89
C THR A 156 -10.27 2.83 -7.34
N VAL A 157 -9.39 2.50 -8.30
CA VAL A 157 -9.76 2.41 -9.71
C VAL A 157 -10.82 1.33 -9.94
N MET A 158 -10.67 0.17 -9.29
CA MET A 158 -11.67 -0.90 -9.35
C MET A 158 -13.02 -0.47 -8.78
N SER A 159 -13.01 0.23 -7.63
CA SER A 159 -14.23 0.75 -7.01
C SER A 159 -14.95 1.74 -7.91
N LEU A 160 -14.20 2.61 -8.60
CA LEU A 160 -14.76 3.53 -9.59
C LEU A 160 -15.36 2.78 -10.80
N ALA A 161 -14.65 1.79 -11.33
CA ALA A 161 -15.13 0.98 -12.45
C ALA A 161 -16.44 0.25 -12.09
N ILE A 162 -16.51 -0.35 -10.90
CA ILE A 162 -17.73 -1.00 -10.40
C ILE A 162 -18.88 0.02 -10.24
N ARG A 163 -18.63 1.21 -9.71
CA ARG A 163 -19.65 2.26 -9.57
C ARG A 163 -20.18 2.72 -10.93
N LEU A 164 -19.31 2.90 -11.91
CA LEU A 164 -19.70 3.29 -13.27
C LEU A 164 -20.53 2.20 -13.94
N LEU A 165 -20.12 0.92 -13.80
CA LEU A 165 -20.92 -0.22 -14.28
C LEU A 165 -22.29 -0.27 -13.61
N TRP A 166 -22.34 -0.14 -12.29
CA TRP A 166 -23.58 -0.18 -11.53
C TRP A 166 -24.54 0.94 -11.93
N ASN A 167 -24.01 2.17 -12.09
CA ASN A 167 -24.78 3.30 -12.55
C ASN A 167 -25.33 3.09 -13.97
N ASN A 168 -24.53 2.53 -14.89
CA ASN A 168 -25.00 2.22 -16.24
C ASN A 168 -26.10 1.14 -16.26
N ILE A 169 -25.96 0.09 -15.41
CA ILE A 169 -26.96 -0.96 -15.31
C ILE A 169 -28.26 -0.45 -14.66
N MET A 170 -28.16 0.29 -13.55
CA MET A 170 -29.33 0.71 -12.78
C MET A 170 -30.05 1.93 -13.36
N PHE A 171 -29.32 2.88 -13.94
CA PHE A 171 -29.89 4.13 -14.42
C PHE A 171 -29.91 4.26 -15.95
N GLY A 172 -29.18 3.42 -16.69
CA GLY A 172 -29.19 3.37 -18.15
C GLY A 172 -30.49 2.81 -18.72
N GLY A 173 -31.23 2.04 -17.93
CA GLY A 173 -32.51 1.44 -18.36
C GLY A 173 -33.76 2.34 -18.29
N THR A 174 -33.69 3.53 -17.67
CA THR A 174 -34.85 4.38 -17.45
C THR A 174 -34.99 5.57 -18.42
N ARG A 175 -33.97 5.82 -19.24
CA ARG A 175 -34.16 6.76 -20.36
C ARG A 175 -34.73 5.99 -21.54
N ARG A 176 -36.06 6.13 -21.76
CA ARG A 176 -36.73 5.85 -23.04
C ARG A 176 -36.00 6.65 -24.11
N ARG A 177 -34.99 6.08 -24.72
CA ARG A 177 -34.36 6.56 -25.93
C ARG A 177 -34.62 5.55 -27.04
N SER A 178 -34.97 6.05 -28.23
CA SER A 178 -35.30 5.35 -29.43
C SER A 178 -34.45 4.11 -29.71
N ASP A 179 -35.02 3.08 -30.30
CA ASP A 179 -34.46 1.76 -30.59
C ASP A 179 -33.09 1.74 -31.32
N ASP A 180 -32.66 2.88 -31.87
CA ASP A 180 -31.37 3.04 -32.57
C ASP A 180 -30.13 3.21 -31.65
N GLU A 181 -30.28 3.40 -30.34
CA GLU A 181 -29.12 3.63 -29.42
C GLU A 181 -28.74 2.39 -28.59
N ARG A 182 -29.38 1.24 -28.78
CA ARG A 182 -29.08 0.01 -28.00
C ARG A 182 -27.72 -0.64 -28.32
N GLU A 183 -27.19 -0.39 -29.51
CA GLU A 183 -25.90 -1.03 -29.91
C GLU A 183 -24.68 -0.32 -29.35
N GLY A 184 -24.73 0.97 -29.01
CA GLY A 184 -23.59 1.71 -28.43
C GLY A 184 -23.24 1.31 -27.00
N ASN A 185 -24.19 0.77 -26.23
CA ASN A 185 -23.95 0.36 -24.83
C ASN A 185 -23.19 -0.95 -24.68
N GLY A 186 -23.24 -1.83 -25.68
CA GLY A 186 -22.53 -3.11 -25.66
C GLY A 186 -21.01 -2.95 -25.76
N ALA A 187 -20.57 -2.03 -26.63
CA ALA A 187 -19.14 -1.77 -26.83
C ALA A 187 -18.47 -1.11 -25.62
N ALA A 188 -19.12 -0.10 -25.07
CA ALA A 188 -18.65 0.55 -23.85
C ALA A 188 -18.54 -0.45 -22.68
N GLY A 189 -19.48 -1.40 -22.58
CA GLY A 189 -19.45 -2.47 -21.59
C GLY A 189 -18.27 -3.43 -21.79
N ILE A 190 -17.95 -3.80 -23.02
CA ILE A 190 -16.80 -4.68 -23.33
C ILE A 190 -15.48 -3.98 -23.04
N VAL A 191 -15.30 -2.72 -23.44
CA VAL A 191 -14.11 -1.93 -23.15
C VAL A 191 -13.92 -1.81 -21.64
N LEU A 192 -14.99 -1.51 -20.90
CA LEU A 192 -14.96 -1.42 -19.44
C LEU A 192 -14.60 -2.76 -18.78
N LEU A 193 -15.10 -3.87 -19.30
CA LEU A 193 -14.75 -5.22 -18.82
C LEU A 193 -13.27 -5.54 -19.06
N LEU A 194 -12.74 -5.23 -20.23
CA LEU A 194 -11.33 -5.45 -20.57
C LEU A 194 -10.42 -4.61 -19.65
N VAL A 195 -10.76 -3.34 -19.44
CA VAL A 195 -10.05 -2.46 -18.49
C VAL A 195 -10.09 -3.05 -17.08
N ALA A 196 -11.24 -3.53 -16.62
CA ALA A 196 -11.38 -4.15 -15.31
C ALA A 196 -10.53 -5.42 -15.17
N ILE A 197 -10.45 -6.26 -16.21
CA ILE A 197 -9.60 -7.47 -16.22
C ILE A 197 -8.12 -7.08 -16.14
N VAL A 198 -7.66 -6.12 -16.93
CA VAL A 198 -6.26 -5.65 -16.90
C VAL A 198 -5.90 -5.09 -15.53
N LEU A 199 -6.77 -4.24 -14.97
CA LEU A 199 -6.57 -3.66 -13.64
C LEU A 199 -6.56 -4.73 -12.54
N SER A 200 -7.43 -5.75 -12.65
CA SER A 200 -7.45 -6.88 -11.72
C SER A 200 -6.15 -7.69 -11.78
N ALA A 201 -5.63 -7.93 -12.97
CA ALA A 201 -4.36 -8.64 -13.16
C ALA A 201 -3.18 -7.86 -12.55
N ILE A 202 -3.14 -6.54 -12.76
CA ILE A 202 -2.13 -5.65 -12.16
C ILE A 202 -2.27 -5.65 -10.63
N GLY A 203 -3.49 -5.49 -10.09
CA GLY A 203 -3.76 -5.54 -8.66
C GLY A 203 -3.35 -6.87 -8.04
N TYR A 204 -3.63 -7.98 -8.69
CA TYR A 204 -3.19 -9.31 -8.26
C TYR A 204 -1.65 -9.42 -8.22
N PHE A 205 -0.95 -8.92 -9.23
CA PHE A 205 0.51 -8.89 -9.25
C PHE A 205 1.09 -8.13 -8.05
N PHE A 206 0.55 -6.94 -7.73
CA PHE A 206 0.99 -6.19 -6.55
C PHE A 206 0.61 -6.86 -5.23
N THR A 207 -0.51 -7.57 -5.16
CA THR A 207 -0.84 -8.40 -4.00
C THR A 207 0.20 -9.49 -3.78
N LEU A 208 0.69 -10.13 -4.85
CA LEU A 208 1.80 -11.09 -4.77
C LEU A 208 3.09 -10.41 -4.26
N LEU A 209 3.44 -9.23 -4.78
CA LEU A 209 4.61 -8.49 -4.30
C LEU A 209 4.52 -8.16 -2.81
N THR A 210 3.34 -7.77 -2.33
CA THR A 210 3.11 -7.52 -0.89
C THR A 210 3.34 -8.78 -0.06
N ARG A 211 2.86 -9.95 -0.52
CA ARG A 211 3.13 -11.24 0.15
C ARG A 211 4.63 -11.57 0.20
N PHE A 212 5.40 -11.25 -0.83
CA PHE A 212 6.85 -11.39 -0.81
C PHE A 212 7.53 -10.39 0.13
N ALA A 213 6.98 -9.19 0.28
CA ALA A 213 7.48 -8.19 1.23
C ALA A 213 7.37 -8.66 2.69
N ILE A 214 6.29 -9.38 3.04
CA ILE A 214 5.99 -9.91 4.37
C ILE A 214 6.46 -11.36 4.52
N SER A 215 7.53 -11.78 3.83
CA SER A 215 7.96 -13.17 3.89
C SER A 215 8.65 -13.51 5.22
N ARG A 216 8.38 -14.69 5.78
CA ARG A 216 9.02 -15.21 7.01
C ARG A 216 10.54 -15.13 6.98
N LYS A 217 11.16 -15.28 5.80
CA LYS A 217 12.60 -15.16 5.65
C LYS A 217 13.11 -13.76 5.98
N ARG A 218 12.34 -12.71 5.66
CA ARG A 218 12.69 -11.32 5.99
C ARG A 218 12.56 -11.05 7.47
N GLU A 219 11.54 -11.61 8.13
CA GLU A 219 11.41 -11.55 9.58
C GLU A 219 12.60 -12.21 10.29
N TYR A 220 13.00 -13.42 9.87
CA TYR A 220 14.20 -14.05 10.42
C TYR A 220 15.47 -13.25 10.18
N MET A 221 15.60 -12.56 9.05
CA MET A 221 16.73 -11.66 8.79
C MET A 221 16.66 -10.41 9.66
N ALA A 222 15.47 -9.88 9.93
CA ALA A 222 15.26 -8.74 10.80
C ALA A 222 15.51 -9.10 12.27
N ASP A 223 15.07 -10.28 12.71
CA ASP A 223 15.38 -10.82 14.04
C ASP A 223 16.89 -10.98 14.25
N ALA A 224 17.57 -11.60 13.29
CA ALA A 224 19.02 -11.78 13.36
C ALA A 224 19.77 -10.45 13.35
N GLY A 225 19.39 -9.52 12.46
CA GLY A 225 20.01 -8.20 12.38
C GLY A 225 19.69 -7.31 13.59
N GLY A 226 18.48 -7.40 14.12
CA GLY A 226 18.09 -6.70 15.35
C GLY A 226 18.86 -7.20 16.56
N ALA A 227 18.99 -8.52 16.70
CA ALA A 227 19.79 -9.14 17.74
C ALA A 227 21.28 -8.75 17.65
N GLU A 228 21.84 -8.69 16.43
CA GLU A 228 23.19 -8.22 16.18
C GLU A 228 23.38 -6.75 16.60
N LEU A 229 22.43 -5.88 16.18
CA LEU A 229 22.51 -4.43 16.43
C LEU A 229 22.36 -4.08 17.91
N CYS A 230 21.44 -4.72 18.63
CA CYS A 230 21.25 -4.46 20.06
C CYS A 230 22.29 -5.19 20.94
N GLY A 231 22.98 -6.19 20.40
CA GLY A 231 23.98 -6.99 21.15
C GLY A 231 23.38 -7.91 22.20
N ASP A 232 22.04 -7.98 22.32
CA ASP A 232 21.33 -8.81 23.30
C ASP A 232 20.15 -9.56 22.66
N PRO A 233 20.37 -10.75 22.11
CA PRO A 233 19.32 -11.57 21.51
C PRO A 233 18.19 -11.96 22.48
N LEU A 234 18.51 -12.08 23.77
CA LEU A 234 17.52 -12.46 24.78
C LEU A 234 16.57 -11.31 25.08
N ALA A 235 17.05 -10.07 25.06
CA ALA A 235 16.22 -8.89 25.21
C ALA A 235 15.23 -8.78 24.06
N LEU A 236 15.66 -8.99 22.80
CA LEU A 236 14.74 -9.02 21.64
C LEU A 236 13.70 -10.13 21.80
N ALA A 237 14.11 -11.36 22.14
CA ALA A 237 13.17 -12.47 22.35
C ALA A 237 12.16 -12.18 23.48
N SER A 238 12.59 -11.52 24.56
CA SER A 238 11.72 -11.09 25.65
C SER A 238 10.72 -10.05 25.18
N ALA A 239 11.17 -9.05 24.41
CA ALA A 239 10.31 -8.01 23.84
C ALA A 239 9.22 -8.62 22.93
N LEU A 240 9.60 -9.48 21.98
CA LEU A 240 8.66 -10.14 21.08
C LEU A 240 7.63 -11.00 21.82
N ARG A 241 8.03 -11.68 22.93
CA ARG A 241 7.06 -12.39 23.78
C ARG A 241 6.08 -11.44 24.45
N LYS A 242 6.51 -10.29 24.93
CA LYS A 242 5.63 -9.29 25.54
C LYS A 242 4.66 -8.71 24.52
N ILE A 243 5.13 -8.42 23.31
CA ILE A 243 4.30 -7.91 22.20
C ILE A 243 3.27 -8.96 21.80
N SER A 244 3.67 -10.21 21.58
CA SER A 244 2.75 -11.29 21.18
C SER A 244 1.75 -11.70 22.25
N ALA A 245 2.06 -11.48 23.53
CA ALA A 245 1.12 -11.72 24.63
C ALA A 245 0.02 -10.66 24.73
N HIS A 246 0.17 -9.53 24.06
CA HIS A 246 -0.80 -8.44 24.04
C HIS A 246 -1.13 -8.06 22.58
N PRO A 247 -1.69 -9.02 21.80
CA PRO A 247 -2.07 -8.75 20.43
C PRO A 247 -3.30 -7.86 20.44
N GLY A 248 -3.10 -6.59 20.27
CA GLY A 248 -4.17 -5.65 20.12
C GLY A 248 -4.09 -5.03 18.72
N LEU A 249 -5.15 -5.11 17.96
CA LEU A 249 -5.34 -4.26 16.79
C LEU A 249 -5.56 -2.85 17.30
N GLY A 250 -4.56 -1.99 17.22
CA GLY A 250 -4.68 -0.57 17.50
C GLY A 250 -5.83 0.05 16.71
N GLN A 251 -6.23 1.25 17.07
CA GLN A 251 -7.26 2.04 16.37
C GLN A 251 -6.82 2.45 14.96
N VAL A 252 -6.37 1.48 14.15
CA VAL A 252 -6.06 1.72 12.74
C VAL A 252 -7.32 1.46 11.95
N GLU A 253 -8.04 2.53 11.62
CA GLU A 253 -9.28 2.48 10.82
C GLU A 253 -9.08 1.95 9.39
N ARG A 254 -7.84 1.81 8.93
CA ARG A 254 -7.51 1.41 7.56
C ARG A 254 -6.75 0.09 7.51
N GLU A 255 -7.37 -0.93 6.95
CA GLU A 255 -6.79 -2.28 6.79
C GLU A 255 -5.47 -2.31 6.02
N ASP A 256 -5.28 -1.38 5.05
CA ASP A 256 -4.08 -1.27 4.23
C ASP A 256 -2.85 -0.83 5.04
N VAL A 257 -3.05 -0.08 6.13
CA VAL A 257 -1.96 0.37 7.02
C VAL A 257 -1.74 -0.61 8.18
N ALA A 258 -2.73 -1.43 8.52
CA ALA A 258 -2.60 -2.47 9.55
C ALA A 258 -1.45 -3.46 9.27
N GLN A 259 -1.04 -3.62 8.01
CA GLN A 259 0.08 -4.46 7.61
C GLN A 259 1.46 -3.89 8.01
N LEU A 260 1.54 -2.64 8.47
CA LEU A 260 2.77 -2.02 8.99
C LEU A 260 3.01 -2.34 10.47
N PHE A 261 2.02 -2.92 11.14
CA PHE A 261 2.12 -3.23 12.57
C PHE A 261 2.63 -4.66 12.78
N ILE A 262 3.51 -4.84 13.77
CA ILE A 262 4.10 -6.13 14.17
C ILE A 262 3.03 -7.06 14.77
#